data_668bbb6af736e427b1142d9a2947f052
#
_entry.id   668bbb6af736e427b1142d9a2947f052
#
_cell.length_a   1.000
_cell.length_b   1.000
_cell.length_c   1.000
_cell.angle_alpha   90.00
_cell.angle_beta   90.00
_cell.angle_gamma   90.00
#
_symmetry.space_group_name_H-M   'P 1'
#
loop_
_entity.id
_entity.type
_entity.pdbx_description
1 polymer ?
#
loop_
_entity_poly.entity_id
_entity_poly.type
_entity_poly.pdbx_seq_one_letter_code
_entity_poly.pdbx_strand_id
1 'polypeptide(L)'
;PWDMTTERGPIRVSVVTKQLDHPWALAFVPNGDMLVTERDGRLRVIRKGVLDPTPIAGLPDVLKGGLGGLMDIALHPKFAKNRLIYMSYTKPGPTVRDNSTLAVMRARWDGGATLTDVQDIFVADAWYGAAPLPKRCCGQGPASGSYGSRIAFDRKGYLFITSGDRNYGEKVQDP
;
A
#
# COMPACT_ATOMS: atom_id res chain seq x y z
N PRO A 1 6.16 -22.99 -15.71
CA PRO A 1 6.91 -23.25 -14.48
C PRO A 1 8.32 -23.71 -14.79
N TRP A 2 9.26 -23.49 -13.92
CA TRP A 2 10.61 -24.04 -13.95
C TRP A 2 11.03 -24.47 -12.56
N ASP A 3 11.82 -25.54 -12.50
CA ASP A 3 12.32 -26.09 -11.25
C ASP A 3 13.75 -25.57 -11.03
N MET A 4 14.05 -25.23 -9.77
CA MET A 4 15.36 -24.75 -9.34
C MET A 4 15.80 -25.54 -8.09
N THR A 5 17.09 -25.82 -8.00
CA THR A 5 17.68 -26.41 -6.80
C THR A 5 18.25 -25.31 -5.93
N THR A 6 17.92 -25.35 -4.64
CA THR A 6 18.47 -24.44 -3.63
C THR A 6 19.20 -25.25 -2.57
N GLU A 7 19.97 -24.58 -1.71
CA GLU A 7 20.65 -25.22 -0.57
C GLU A 7 19.70 -25.97 0.39
N ARG A 8 18.41 -25.57 0.42
CA ARG A 8 17.37 -26.17 1.27
C ARG A 8 16.44 -27.13 0.55
N GLY A 9 16.69 -27.40 -0.73
CA GLY A 9 15.93 -28.33 -1.54
C GLY A 9 15.38 -27.73 -2.83
N PRO A 10 14.67 -28.54 -3.62
CA PRO A 10 14.09 -28.08 -4.88
C PRO A 10 12.89 -27.16 -4.64
N ILE A 11 12.78 -26.13 -5.46
CA ILE A 11 11.63 -25.25 -5.53
C ILE A 11 11.08 -25.19 -6.95
N ARG A 12 9.78 -25.02 -7.07
CA ARG A 12 9.11 -24.78 -8.36
C ARG A 12 8.65 -23.35 -8.45
N VAL A 13 9.04 -22.64 -9.49
CA VAL A 13 8.62 -21.29 -9.81
C VAL A 13 7.60 -21.33 -10.93
N SER A 14 6.46 -20.68 -10.73
CA SER A 14 5.43 -20.55 -11.76
C SER A 14 4.91 -19.11 -11.82
N VAL A 15 4.65 -18.64 -13.03
CA VAL A 15 4.04 -17.33 -13.25
C VAL A 15 2.55 -17.45 -13.03
N VAL A 16 2.00 -16.66 -12.10
CA VAL A 16 0.55 -16.59 -11.82
C VAL A 16 -0.13 -15.72 -12.86
N THR A 17 0.39 -14.52 -13.12
CA THR A 17 -0.12 -13.59 -14.12
C THR A 17 1.00 -12.68 -14.64
N LYS A 18 0.83 -12.16 -15.88
CA LYS A 18 1.75 -11.18 -16.49
C LYS A 18 1.12 -9.81 -16.72
N GLN A 19 -0.11 -9.60 -16.27
CA GLN A 19 -0.94 -8.44 -16.60
C GLN A 19 -1.01 -7.40 -15.47
N LEU A 20 -0.13 -7.50 -14.48
CA LEU A 20 0.00 -6.51 -13.42
C LEU A 20 0.95 -5.39 -13.87
N ASP A 21 0.60 -4.16 -13.48
CA ASP A 21 1.41 -2.98 -13.76
C ASP A 21 2.00 -2.43 -12.46
N HIS A 22 3.31 -2.50 -12.30
CA HIS A 22 4.05 -2.07 -11.12
C HIS A 22 3.42 -2.59 -9.80
N PRO A 23 3.24 -3.93 -9.65
CA PRO A 23 2.68 -4.49 -8.41
C PRO A 23 3.61 -4.17 -7.23
N TRP A 24 3.01 -3.70 -6.13
CA TRP A 24 3.79 -3.31 -4.95
C TRP A 24 3.68 -4.34 -3.82
N ALA A 25 2.47 -4.77 -3.48
CA ALA A 25 2.22 -5.71 -2.40
C ALA A 25 1.13 -6.73 -2.75
N LEU A 26 1.16 -7.84 -2.02
CA LEU A 26 0.26 -8.97 -2.17
C LEU A 26 -0.29 -9.39 -0.81
N ALA A 27 -1.60 -9.63 -0.72
CA ALA A 27 -2.25 -10.24 0.43
C ALA A 27 -3.07 -11.46 0.02
N PHE A 28 -2.90 -12.59 0.74
CA PHE A 28 -3.69 -13.79 0.54
C PHE A 28 -4.99 -13.70 1.33
N VAL A 29 -6.11 -13.88 0.64
CA VAL A 29 -7.44 -13.93 1.24
C VAL A 29 -7.73 -15.36 1.72
N PRO A 30 -8.48 -15.56 2.83
CA PRO A 30 -8.73 -16.90 3.36
C PRO A 30 -9.37 -17.90 2.39
N ASN A 31 -10.06 -17.44 1.36
CA ASN A 31 -10.65 -18.29 0.31
C ASN A 31 -9.67 -18.67 -0.81
N GLY A 32 -8.39 -18.26 -0.71
CA GLY A 32 -7.34 -18.52 -1.70
C GLY A 32 -7.20 -17.46 -2.78
N ASP A 33 -8.07 -16.45 -2.83
CA ASP A 33 -7.88 -15.29 -3.71
C ASP A 33 -6.69 -14.45 -3.25
N MET A 34 -6.15 -13.63 -4.13
CA MET A 34 -5.04 -12.74 -3.84
C MET A 34 -5.44 -11.30 -4.17
N LEU A 35 -5.22 -10.38 -3.25
CA LEU A 35 -5.31 -8.95 -3.50
C LEU A 35 -3.91 -8.41 -3.81
N VAL A 36 -3.80 -7.59 -4.85
CA VAL A 36 -2.54 -7.00 -5.29
C VAL A 36 -2.72 -5.50 -5.44
N THR A 37 -1.86 -4.72 -4.80
CA THR A 37 -1.78 -3.29 -5.04
C THR A 37 -0.88 -3.01 -6.23
N GLU A 38 -1.35 -2.16 -7.13
CA GLU A 38 -0.53 -1.57 -8.19
C GLU A 38 -0.21 -0.11 -7.84
N ARG A 39 1.04 0.26 -7.98
CA ARG A 39 1.56 1.58 -7.57
C ARG A 39 0.72 2.75 -8.09
N ASP A 40 0.16 2.62 -9.27
CA ASP A 40 -0.66 3.66 -9.91
C ASP A 40 -2.05 3.87 -9.27
N GLY A 41 -2.32 3.24 -8.11
CA GLY A 41 -3.56 3.44 -7.37
C GLY A 41 -4.65 2.44 -7.73
N ARG A 42 -4.30 1.26 -8.25
CA ARG A 42 -5.27 0.20 -8.52
C ARG A 42 -5.14 -0.94 -7.50
N LEU A 43 -6.25 -1.40 -7.00
CA LEU A 43 -6.34 -2.65 -6.24
C LEU A 43 -6.88 -3.75 -7.17
N ARG A 44 -6.09 -4.81 -7.34
CA ARG A 44 -6.41 -5.92 -8.21
C ARG A 44 -6.74 -7.17 -7.40
N VAL A 45 -7.55 -8.03 -7.97
CA VAL A 45 -7.84 -9.34 -7.39
C VAL A 45 -7.51 -10.46 -8.37
N ILE A 46 -6.86 -11.51 -7.88
CA ILE A 46 -6.57 -12.74 -8.61
C ILE A 46 -7.42 -13.84 -7.97
N ARG A 47 -8.35 -14.42 -8.73
CA ARG A 47 -9.26 -15.47 -8.29
C ARG A 47 -8.89 -16.79 -8.96
N LYS A 48 -8.61 -17.81 -8.14
CA LYS A 48 -8.22 -19.13 -8.67
C LYS A 48 -7.10 -19.07 -9.72
N GLY A 49 -6.13 -18.15 -9.52
CA GLY A 49 -5.01 -17.95 -10.44
C GLY A 49 -5.30 -17.09 -11.67
N VAL A 50 -6.50 -16.55 -11.82
CA VAL A 50 -6.89 -15.66 -12.93
C VAL A 50 -7.05 -14.23 -12.42
N LEU A 51 -6.34 -13.30 -13.07
CA LEU A 51 -6.49 -11.87 -12.77
C LEU A 51 -7.86 -11.35 -13.25
N ASP A 52 -8.62 -10.75 -12.34
CA ASP A 52 -9.84 -10.03 -12.73
C ASP A 52 -9.43 -8.82 -13.58
N PRO A 53 -9.99 -8.66 -14.80
CA PRO A 53 -9.64 -7.55 -15.68
C PRO A 53 -10.00 -6.19 -15.07
N THR A 54 -11.04 -6.13 -14.23
CA THR A 54 -11.53 -4.90 -13.62
C THR A 54 -10.92 -4.69 -12.24
N PRO A 55 -10.22 -3.55 -12.01
CA PRO A 55 -9.76 -3.17 -10.67
C PRO A 55 -10.93 -3.00 -9.70
N ILE A 56 -10.67 -3.26 -8.41
CA ILE A 56 -11.63 -2.98 -7.35
C ILE A 56 -11.74 -1.46 -7.19
N ALA A 57 -12.96 -0.94 -7.27
CA ALA A 57 -13.26 0.49 -7.15
C ALA A 57 -13.35 0.96 -5.69
N GLY A 58 -13.47 2.28 -5.48
CA GLY A 58 -13.70 2.89 -4.16
C GLY A 58 -12.43 3.29 -3.41
N LEU A 59 -11.27 3.25 -4.04
CA LEU A 59 -10.04 3.81 -3.47
C LEU A 59 -10.11 5.34 -3.42
N PRO A 60 -9.46 5.99 -2.43
CA PRO A 60 -9.27 7.44 -2.46
C PRO A 60 -8.29 7.83 -3.57
N ASP A 61 -8.17 9.12 -3.81
CA ASP A 61 -7.13 9.65 -4.69
C ASP A 61 -5.74 9.27 -4.17
N VAL A 62 -4.95 8.67 -5.02
CA VAL A 62 -3.57 8.27 -4.77
C VAL A 62 -2.64 9.11 -5.63
N LEU A 63 -1.69 9.81 -5.01
CA LEU A 63 -0.66 10.52 -5.76
C LEU A 63 0.41 9.52 -6.20
N LYS A 64 0.45 9.24 -7.49
CA LYS A 64 1.48 8.42 -8.10
C LYS A 64 2.69 9.25 -8.49
N GLY A 65 3.88 8.74 -8.27
CA GLY A 65 5.11 9.38 -8.69
C GLY A 65 6.31 8.89 -7.90
N GLY A 66 7.46 8.80 -8.55
CA GLY A 66 8.70 8.34 -7.93
C GLY A 66 8.52 6.99 -7.22
N LEU A 67 8.74 6.96 -5.92
CA LEU A 67 8.56 5.77 -5.07
C LEU A 67 7.18 5.72 -4.39
N GLY A 68 6.32 6.72 -4.60
CA GLY A 68 4.98 6.80 -4.02
C GLY A 68 3.91 6.12 -4.89
N GLY A 69 2.71 6.03 -4.34
CA GLY A 69 1.53 5.42 -4.97
C GLY A 69 0.69 4.64 -3.98
N LEU A 70 -0.08 3.66 -4.45
CA LEU A 70 -0.71 2.66 -3.60
C LEU A 70 0.34 1.60 -3.26
N MET A 71 0.57 1.37 -1.97
CA MET A 71 1.74 0.63 -1.52
C MET A 71 1.34 -0.67 -0.81
N ASP A 72 1.52 -0.76 0.49
CA ASP A 72 1.30 -2.02 1.19
C ASP A 72 -0.18 -2.33 1.46
N ILE A 73 -0.49 -3.61 1.61
CA ILE A 73 -1.83 -4.10 1.95
C ILE A 73 -1.74 -5.16 3.04
N ALA A 74 -2.59 -5.04 4.06
CA ALA A 74 -2.75 -6.05 5.09
C ALA A 74 -4.24 -6.34 5.34
N LEU A 75 -4.57 -7.62 5.53
CA LEU A 75 -5.88 -8.01 6.01
C LEU A 75 -5.92 -7.89 7.54
N HIS A 76 -7.04 -7.44 8.07
CA HIS A 76 -7.26 -7.51 9.51
C HIS A 76 -7.13 -8.96 10.01
N PRO A 77 -6.56 -9.22 11.21
CA PRO A 77 -6.43 -10.59 11.75
C PRO A 77 -7.74 -11.37 11.84
N LYS A 78 -8.87 -10.65 11.94
CA LYS A 78 -10.22 -11.23 11.94
C LYS A 78 -10.96 -10.97 10.61
N PHE A 79 -10.25 -10.89 9.49
CA PHE A 79 -10.82 -10.58 8.18
C PHE A 79 -12.01 -11.46 7.80
N ALA A 80 -11.97 -12.74 8.10
CA ALA A 80 -13.09 -13.67 7.83
C ALA A 80 -14.42 -13.20 8.43
N LYS A 81 -14.37 -12.43 9.55
CA LYS A 81 -15.54 -11.92 10.24
C LYS A 81 -15.89 -10.47 9.84
N ASN A 82 -14.88 -9.60 9.73
CA ASN A 82 -15.11 -8.16 9.61
C ASN A 82 -14.84 -7.61 8.21
N ARG A 83 -14.19 -8.39 7.33
CA ARG A 83 -13.88 -8.00 5.95
C ARG A 83 -13.03 -6.74 5.81
N LEU A 84 -12.30 -6.37 6.88
CA LEU A 84 -11.47 -5.16 6.87
C LEU A 84 -10.11 -5.42 6.24
N ILE A 85 -9.73 -4.51 5.36
CA ILE A 85 -8.41 -4.42 4.75
C ILE A 85 -7.80 -3.05 5.06
N TYR A 86 -6.49 -3.01 5.08
CA TYR A 86 -5.71 -1.79 5.36
C TYR A 86 -4.69 -1.61 4.25
N MET A 87 -4.56 -0.39 3.77
CA MET A 87 -3.60 -0.08 2.72
C MET A 87 -2.88 1.22 3.05
N SER A 88 -1.57 1.23 2.82
CA SER A 88 -0.78 2.45 2.85
C SER A 88 -0.73 3.07 1.45
N TYR A 89 -0.71 4.38 1.40
CA TYR A 89 -0.69 5.09 0.13
C TYR A 89 -0.12 6.49 0.26
N THR A 90 0.26 7.07 -0.86
CA THR A 90 0.66 8.45 -0.95
C THR A 90 -0.57 9.33 -1.14
N LYS A 91 -0.95 10.05 -0.08
CA LYS A 91 -2.09 10.96 -0.07
C LYS A 91 -1.73 12.28 -0.70
N PRO A 92 -2.49 12.78 -1.70
CA PRO A 92 -2.28 14.11 -2.27
C PRO A 92 -2.59 15.22 -1.26
N GLY A 93 -1.94 16.36 -1.42
CA GLY A 93 -2.16 17.52 -0.57
C GLY A 93 -3.55 18.13 -0.75
N PRO A 94 -4.12 18.70 0.31
CA PRO A 94 -5.46 19.30 0.26
C PRO A 94 -5.52 20.60 -0.55
N THR A 95 -4.44 21.37 -0.57
CA THR A 95 -4.36 22.66 -1.25
C THR A 95 -3.50 22.59 -2.51
N VAL A 96 -2.33 21.97 -2.41
CA VAL A 96 -1.42 21.73 -3.54
C VAL A 96 -1.42 20.22 -3.79
N ARG A 97 -2.06 19.81 -4.87
CA ARG A 97 -2.30 18.39 -5.15
C ARG A 97 -1.02 17.59 -5.37
N ASP A 98 0.03 18.22 -5.85
CA ASP A 98 1.34 17.59 -6.02
C ASP A 98 2.12 17.44 -4.71
N ASN A 99 1.65 18.06 -3.63
CA ASN A 99 2.15 17.76 -2.30
C ASN A 99 1.62 16.41 -1.84
N SER A 100 2.39 15.72 -1.03
CA SER A 100 2.02 14.37 -0.61
C SER A 100 2.50 14.03 0.78
N THR A 101 1.80 13.12 1.40
CA THR A 101 2.24 12.48 2.64
C THR A 101 1.90 11.01 2.64
N LEU A 102 2.49 10.26 3.57
CA LEU A 102 2.12 8.88 3.83
C LEU A 102 0.80 8.84 4.59
N ALA A 103 -0.14 8.04 4.10
CA ALA A 103 -1.37 7.75 4.80
C ALA A 103 -1.65 6.25 4.85
N VAL A 104 -2.47 5.83 5.81
CA VAL A 104 -3.05 4.49 5.90
C VAL A 104 -4.55 4.62 5.90
N MET A 105 -5.19 3.94 4.98
CA MET A 105 -6.64 3.79 4.95
C MET A 105 -7.07 2.43 5.46
N ARG A 106 -8.28 2.39 6.00
CA ARG A 106 -9.04 1.17 6.26
C ARG A 106 -10.25 1.14 5.32
N ALA A 107 -10.55 -0.02 4.80
CA ALA A 107 -11.75 -0.24 3.99
C ALA A 107 -12.36 -1.59 4.33
N ARG A 108 -13.62 -1.79 3.94
CA ARG A 108 -14.29 -3.08 3.94
C ARG A 108 -14.33 -3.63 2.52
N TRP A 109 -13.98 -4.89 2.36
CA TRP A 109 -14.10 -5.63 1.11
C TRP A 109 -14.77 -6.99 1.33
N ASP A 110 -15.93 -7.19 0.78
CA ASP A 110 -16.74 -8.41 0.90
C ASP A 110 -16.47 -9.46 -0.19
N GLY A 111 -15.56 -9.15 -1.11
CA GLY A 111 -15.28 -9.98 -2.30
C GLY A 111 -15.85 -9.38 -3.58
N GLY A 112 -16.59 -8.28 -3.51
CA GLY A 112 -17.20 -7.60 -4.66
C GLY A 112 -16.24 -6.68 -5.43
N ALA A 113 -16.83 -5.91 -6.34
CA ALA A 113 -16.10 -5.01 -7.24
C ALA A 113 -15.76 -3.64 -6.62
N THR A 114 -16.22 -3.34 -5.41
CA THR A 114 -16.10 -2.02 -4.80
C THR A 114 -15.79 -2.12 -3.31
N LEU A 115 -14.90 -1.24 -2.83
CA LEU A 115 -14.65 -1.04 -1.40
C LEU A 115 -15.78 -0.20 -0.78
N THR A 116 -16.09 -0.49 0.49
CA THR A 116 -17.00 0.30 1.32
C THR A 116 -16.30 0.74 2.61
N ASP A 117 -16.91 1.65 3.37
CA ASP A 117 -16.39 2.15 4.65
C ASP A 117 -14.93 2.62 4.56
N VAL A 118 -14.57 3.26 3.45
CA VAL A 118 -13.21 3.74 3.20
C VAL A 118 -12.94 4.98 4.03
N GLN A 119 -11.91 4.93 4.86
CA GLN A 119 -11.50 6.06 5.69
C GLN A 119 -10.01 6.03 5.99
N ASP A 120 -9.41 7.18 6.07
CA ASP A 120 -8.06 7.32 6.61
C ASP A 120 -8.06 7.08 8.10
N ILE A 121 -7.17 6.23 8.57
CA ILE A 121 -6.95 5.97 9.99
C ILE A 121 -5.64 6.57 10.49
N PHE A 122 -4.77 6.92 9.57
CA PHE A 122 -3.51 7.61 9.84
C PHE A 122 -3.12 8.48 8.65
N VAL A 123 -2.69 9.69 8.92
CA VAL A 123 -2.09 10.61 7.94
C VAL A 123 -0.85 11.20 8.60
N ALA A 124 0.31 10.95 8.02
CA ALA A 124 1.56 11.48 8.54
C ALA A 124 1.59 13.01 8.39
N ASP A 125 2.13 13.68 9.41
CA ASP A 125 2.26 15.14 9.45
C ASP A 125 3.51 15.64 8.71
N ALA A 126 4.09 14.80 7.88
CA ALA A 126 5.28 15.07 7.08
C ALA A 126 4.90 15.20 5.60
N TRP A 127 4.55 16.41 5.21
CA TRP A 127 4.16 16.73 3.84
C TRP A 127 5.37 17.03 2.95
N TYR A 128 5.25 16.62 1.70
CA TYR A 128 6.27 16.74 0.66
C TYR A 128 5.76 17.55 -0.51
N GLY A 129 6.61 18.34 -1.13
CA GLY A 129 6.33 19.07 -2.35
C GLY A 129 6.62 20.56 -2.26
N ALA A 130 5.91 21.36 -3.07
CA ALA A 130 6.08 22.80 -3.10
C ALA A 130 5.34 23.52 -1.96
N ALA A 131 5.84 24.69 -1.55
CA ALA A 131 5.14 25.56 -0.60
C ALA A 131 3.79 26.04 -1.18
N PRO A 132 2.75 26.28 -0.34
CA PRO A 132 2.78 26.21 1.10
C PRO A 132 2.64 24.77 1.64
N LEU A 133 3.50 24.42 2.58
CA LEU A 133 3.42 23.17 3.31
C LEU A 133 2.82 23.42 4.70
N PRO A 134 2.16 22.42 5.32
CA PRO A 134 1.75 22.50 6.71
C PRO A 134 2.92 22.83 7.64
N LYS A 135 2.67 23.60 8.70
CA LYS A 135 3.72 24.15 9.59
C LYS A 135 4.61 23.10 10.27
N ARG A 136 4.17 21.85 10.35
CA ARG A 136 4.93 20.75 10.98
C ARG A 136 5.76 19.94 10.03
N CYS A 137 5.82 20.35 8.79
CA CYS A 137 6.57 19.59 7.82
C CYS A 137 8.07 19.80 7.95
N CYS A 138 8.80 18.73 7.92
CA CYS A 138 10.26 18.66 7.93
C CYS A 138 10.86 18.28 6.57
N GLY A 139 10.05 18.12 5.53
CA GLY A 139 10.50 17.65 4.24
C GLY A 139 10.39 18.70 3.16
N GLN A 140 11.52 19.19 2.67
CA GLN A 140 11.65 20.08 1.53
C GLN A 140 12.27 19.26 0.39
N GLY A 141 11.52 18.48 -0.31
CA GLY A 141 12.05 17.67 -1.38
C GLY A 141 11.01 17.33 -2.44
N PRO A 142 11.43 16.74 -3.55
CA PRO A 142 10.49 16.31 -4.56
C PRO A 142 9.51 15.28 -3.97
N ALA A 143 8.25 15.31 -4.39
CA ALA A 143 7.18 14.40 -3.95
C ALA A 143 7.48 12.90 -4.15
N SER A 144 8.69 12.56 -4.55
CA SER A 144 9.17 11.24 -4.89
C SER A 144 9.99 10.53 -3.80
N GLY A 145 10.07 11.11 -2.61
CA GLY A 145 10.92 10.57 -1.53
C GLY A 145 10.50 9.20 -1.00
N SER A 146 11.40 8.56 -0.28
CA SER A 146 11.18 7.26 0.37
C SER A 146 10.06 7.34 1.41
N TYR A 147 8.98 6.59 1.20
CA TYR A 147 7.81 6.60 2.09
C TYR A 147 7.87 5.50 3.16
N GLY A 148 8.69 4.46 2.99
CA GLY A 148 8.65 3.27 3.84
C GLY A 148 7.40 2.46 3.58
N SER A 149 6.33 2.72 4.34
CA SER A 149 4.95 2.30 4.11
C SER A 149 4.56 0.86 4.43
N ARG A 150 5.46 0.00 4.90
CA ARG A 150 5.07 -1.34 5.35
C ARG A 150 4.11 -1.27 6.51
N ILE A 151 3.07 -2.12 6.48
CA ILE A 151 2.09 -2.26 7.54
C ILE A 151 2.02 -3.71 8.01
N ALA A 152 1.87 -3.90 9.31
CA ALA A 152 1.76 -5.22 9.90
C ALA A 152 0.91 -5.19 11.17
N PHE A 153 0.16 -6.26 11.42
CA PHE A 153 -0.53 -6.48 12.69
C PHE A 153 0.29 -7.38 13.61
N ASP A 154 0.31 -7.04 14.90
CA ASP A 154 0.79 -7.95 15.92
C ASP A 154 -0.32 -8.93 16.35
N ARG A 155 0.04 -9.87 17.24
CA ARG A 155 -0.90 -10.86 17.77
C ARG A 155 -1.99 -10.26 18.69
N LYS A 156 -1.80 -9.04 19.18
CA LYS A 156 -2.77 -8.31 20.01
C LYS A 156 -3.71 -7.45 19.17
N GLY A 157 -3.45 -7.32 17.86
CA GLY A 157 -4.26 -6.53 16.93
C GLY A 157 -3.81 -5.08 16.78
N TYR A 158 -2.64 -4.71 17.28
CA TYR A 158 -2.05 -3.40 16.99
C TYR A 158 -1.51 -3.38 15.56
N LEU A 159 -1.78 -2.28 14.87
CA LEU A 159 -1.26 -2.02 13.54
C LEU A 159 0.00 -1.17 13.64
N PHE A 160 1.07 -1.66 13.04
CA PHE A 160 2.35 -0.96 12.93
C PHE A 160 2.54 -0.48 11.50
N ILE A 161 3.11 0.71 11.36
CA ILE A 161 3.51 1.28 10.06
C ILE A 161 4.95 1.73 10.12
N THR A 162 5.69 1.50 9.04
CA THR A 162 7.02 2.08 8.86
C THR A 162 6.92 3.35 8.02
N SER A 163 7.63 4.39 8.43
CA SER A 163 7.80 5.61 7.64
C SER A 163 9.26 5.74 7.21
N GLY A 164 9.49 6.12 5.96
CA GLY A 164 10.82 6.41 5.46
C GLY A 164 11.27 7.83 5.79
N ASP A 165 12.57 8.07 5.65
CA ASP A 165 13.25 9.33 5.94
C ASP A 165 13.01 10.44 4.91
N ARG A 166 12.27 10.15 3.85
CA ARG A 166 12.01 11.09 2.75
C ARG A 166 13.28 11.63 2.09
N ASN A 167 14.37 10.85 2.11
CA ASN A 167 15.72 11.22 1.66
C ASN A 167 16.38 12.32 2.52
N TYR A 168 15.99 12.43 3.80
CA TYR A 168 16.64 13.30 4.79
C TYR A 168 17.42 12.45 5.79
N GLY A 169 18.45 11.76 5.31
CA GLY A 169 19.23 10.84 6.12
C GLY A 169 19.84 11.47 7.37
N GLU A 170 20.17 12.75 7.33
CA GLU A 170 20.68 13.51 8.46
C GLU A 170 19.64 13.70 9.59
N LYS A 171 18.35 13.52 9.29
CA LYS A 171 17.25 13.65 10.27
C LYS A 171 16.82 12.33 10.88
N VAL A 172 17.36 11.21 10.42
CA VAL A 172 16.93 9.87 10.87
C VAL A 172 17.17 9.64 12.37
N GLN A 173 18.18 10.31 12.93
CA GLN A 173 18.55 10.19 14.33
C GLN A 173 18.04 11.34 15.21
N ASP A 174 17.34 12.32 14.63
CA ASP A 174 16.70 13.39 15.41
C ASP A 174 15.48 12.82 16.13
N PRO A 175 15.31 13.03 17.45
CA PRO A 175 14.18 12.55 18.22
C PRO A 175 12.86 13.27 17.90
#